data_05abe6c7d272e45aefc631cf17965920
#
_entry.id   05abe6c7d272e45aefc631cf17965920
#
_cell.length_a   1.000
_cell.length_b   1.000
_cell.length_c   1.000
_cell.angle_alpha   90.00
_cell.angle_beta   90.00
_cell.angle_gamma   90.00
#
_symmetry.space_group_name_H-M   'P 1'
#
loop_
_entity.id
_entity.type
_entity.pdbx_description
1 polymer ?
#
loop_
_entity_poly.entity_id
_entity_poly.type
_entity_poly.pdbx_seq_one_letter_code
_entity_poly.pdbx_strand_id
1 'polypeptide(L)'
;MECGVQDPRTFFEEHAPSRLGDHAEAALPDGVAVIFHVAGEGGGSWQVDTHDGRLRIGPMGEGLRDCEVWCSAADFMGILRGNVNARRAFLRGRVRVEGDVGLALRLQGVLAEAR
;
A
#
# COMPACT_ATOMS: atom_id res chain seq x y z
N MET A 1 12.67 -4.06 18.87
CA MET A 1 12.11 -5.29 18.31
C MET A 1 11.65 -5.05 16.89
N GLU A 2 12.09 -5.87 15.99
CA GLU A 2 11.69 -5.69 14.62
C GLU A 2 10.25 -6.14 14.38
N CYS A 3 9.58 -5.51 13.46
CA CYS A 3 8.27 -5.97 13.07
C CYS A 3 8.44 -7.27 12.29
N GLY A 4 7.50 -8.18 12.38
CA GLY A 4 7.60 -9.47 11.74
C GLY A 4 7.53 -9.45 10.23
N VAL A 5 7.42 -8.27 9.62
CA VAL A 5 7.27 -8.12 8.19
C VAL A 5 8.65 -8.02 7.54
N GLN A 6 8.95 -8.95 6.66
CA GLN A 6 10.24 -8.99 5.98
C GLN A 6 10.15 -8.70 4.49
N ASP A 7 8.97 -8.84 3.89
CA ASP A 7 8.79 -8.58 2.47
C ASP A 7 7.37 -8.07 2.19
N PRO A 8 7.14 -7.50 1.01
CA PRO A 8 5.83 -6.96 0.67
C PRO A 8 4.71 -8.02 0.66
N ARG A 9 5.01 -9.22 0.21
CA ARG A 9 4.02 -10.29 0.16
C ARG A 9 3.49 -10.63 1.54
N THR A 10 4.38 -10.82 2.50
CA THR A 10 3.99 -11.10 3.88
C THR A 10 3.17 -9.95 4.45
N PHE A 11 3.58 -8.72 4.14
CA PHE A 11 2.85 -7.56 4.62
C PHE A 11 1.42 -7.55 4.08
N PHE A 12 1.25 -7.66 2.76
CA PHE A 12 -0.09 -7.55 2.16
C PHE A 12 -0.98 -8.75 2.43
N GLU A 13 -0.41 -9.95 2.48
CA GLU A 13 -1.21 -11.17 2.56
C GLU A 13 -1.48 -11.64 3.98
N GLU A 14 -0.63 -11.28 4.92
CA GLU A 14 -0.75 -11.76 6.30
C GLU A 14 -0.84 -10.66 7.33
N HIS A 15 0.03 -9.68 7.25
CA HIS A 15 0.20 -8.70 8.32
C HIS A 15 -0.86 -7.61 8.31
N ALA A 16 -1.00 -6.93 7.18
CA ALA A 16 -1.92 -5.80 7.07
C ALA A 16 -3.39 -6.20 7.22
N PRO A 17 -3.88 -7.31 6.63
CA PRO A 17 -5.27 -7.67 6.82
C PRO A 17 -5.67 -7.86 8.27
N SER A 18 -4.78 -8.42 9.08
CA SER A 18 -5.09 -8.65 10.49
C SER A 18 -5.05 -7.38 11.33
N ARG A 19 -4.37 -6.33 10.86
CA ARG A 19 -4.21 -5.10 11.64
C ARG A 19 -5.07 -3.94 11.18
N LEU A 20 -5.45 -3.92 9.90
CA LEU A 20 -6.12 -2.76 9.31
C LEU A 20 -7.59 -2.97 8.96
N GLY A 21 -8.14 -4.16 9.16
CA GLY A 21 -9.48 -4.48 8.69
C GLY A 21 -10.55 -3.47 9.07
N ASP A 22 -10.47 -2.89 10.25
CA ASP A 22 -11.51 -2.01 10.77
C ASP A 22 -11.07 -0.55 10.94
N HIS A 23 -9.92 -0.15 10.42
CA HIS A 23 -9.35 1.17 10.74
C HIS A 23 -9.29 2.16 9.57
N ALA A 24 -9.91 1.86 8.45
CA ALA A 24 -9.80 2.70 7.27
C ALA A 24 -10.77 3.89 7.22
N GLU A 25 -11.80 3.89 8.04
CA GLU A 25 -12.92 4.83 7.91
C GLU A 25 -12.54 6.29 7.93
N ALA A 26 -11.58 6.66 8.75
CA ALA A 26 -11.24 8.07 8.92
C ALA A 26 -10.20 8.58 7.93
N ALA A 27 -9.52 7.69 7.22
CA ALA A 27 -8.37 8.06 6.43
C ALA A 27 -8.64 8.09 4.92
N LEU A 28 -9.57 7.28 4.46
CA LEU A 28 -9.81 7.10 3.03
C LEU A 28 -11.30 7.21 2.70
N PRO A 29 -11.64 7.78 1.54
CA PRO A 29 -13.02 7.77 1.06
C PRO A 29 -13.47 6.33 0.83
N ASP A 30 -14.76 6.10 0.93
CA ASP A 30 -15.33 4.79 0.63
C ASP A 30 -15.36 4.54 -0.87
N GLY A 31 -15.25 3.28 -1.27
CA GLY A 31 -15.37 2.89 -2.66
C GLY A 31 -14.16 3.19 -3.53
N VAL A 32 -12.99 3.40 -2.94
CA VAL A 32 -11.75 3.61 -3.72
C VAL A 32 -10.95 2.33 -3.83
N ALA A 33 -10.15 2.24 -4.89
CA ALA A 33 -9.27 1.09 -5.12
C ALA A 33 -7.90 1.57 -5.57
N VAL A 34 -6.86 1.01 -4.95
CA VAL A 34 -5.46 1.30 -5.29
C VAL A 34 -4.76 -0.03 -5.55
N ILE A 35 -4.03 -0.08 -6.65
CA ILE A 35 -3.25 -1.28 -7.01
C ILE A 35 -1.79 -1.01 -6.74
N PHE A 36 -1.13 -1.94 -6.06
CA PHE A 36 0.31 -1.90 -5.82
C PHE A 36 1.00 -2.95 -6.69
N HIS A 37 1.95 -2.52 -7.49
CA HIS A 37 2.82 -3.40 -8.27
C HIS A 37 4.22 -3.27 -7.69
N VAL A 38 4.67 -4.31 -7.02
CA VAL A 38 5.96 -4.31 -6.33
C VAL A 38 6.89 -5.29 -7.02
N ALA A 39 8.00 -4.78 -7.55
CA ALA A 39 8.96 -5.58 -8.29
C ALA A 39 10.04 -6.12 -7.35
N GLY A 40 10.56 -7.29 -7.67
CA GLY A 40 11.67 -7.89 -6.94
C GLY A 40 11.23 -9.04 -6.07
N GLU A 41 12.15 -9.51 -5.23
CA GLU A 41 11.91 -10.64 -4.35
C GLU A 41 10.84 -10.31 -3.32
N GLY A 42 9.88 -11.21 -3.16
CA GLY A 42 8.74 -10.98 -2.29
C GLY A 42 7.71 -10.01 -2.86
N GLY A 43 7.87 -9.62 -4.12
CA GLY A 43 6.96 -8.69 -4.78
C GLY A 43 5.76 -9.37 -5.41
N GLY A 44 4.94 -8.57 -6.04
CA GLY A 44 3.71 -9.02 -6.69
C GLY A 44 2.78 -7.83 -6.89
N SER A 45 1.52 -8.13 -7.15
CA SER A 45 0.50 -7.08 -7.31
C SER A 45 -0.65 -7.35 -6.35
N TRP A 46 -1.07 -6.31 -5.65
CA TRP A 46 -2.16 -6.40 -4.69
C TRP A 46 -3.10 -5.23 -4.85
N GLN A 47 -4.36 -5.45 -4.55
CA GLN A 47 -5.36 -4.41 -4.53
C GLN A 47 -5.74 -4.08 -3.10
N VAL A 48 -5.76 -2.79 -2.79
CA VAL A 48 -6.26 -2.29 -1.52
C VAL A 48 -7.49 -1.45 -1.84
N ASP A 49 -8.63 -1.84 -1.33
CA ASP A 49 -9.85 -1.10 -1.57
C ASP A 49 -10.61 -0.84 -0.28
N THR A 50 -11.55 0.10 -0.36
CA THR A 50 -12.41 0.42 0.78
C THR A 50 -13.85 0.10 0.41
N HIS A 51 -14.58 -0.48 1.37
CA HIS A 51 -15.97 -0.82 1.20
C HIS A 51 -16.66 -0.78 2.56
N ASP A 52 -17.71 0.01 2.67
CA ASP A 52 -18.46 0.17 3.91
C ASP A 52 -17.57 0.56 5.10
N GLY A 53 -16.62 1.46 4.85
CA GLY A 53 -15.72 1.94 5.90
C GLY A 53 -14.61 0.97 6.28
N ARG A 54 -14.47 -0.12 5.56
CA ARG A 54 -13.44 -1.13 5.84
C ARG A 54 -12.42 -1.20 4.72
N LEU A 55 -11.21 -1.48 5.10
CA LEU A 55 -10.11 -1.66 4.15
C LEU A 55 -9.97 -3.15 3.85
N ARG A 56 -9.93 -3.48 2.56
CA ARG A 56 -9.74 -4.85 2.10
C ARG A 56 -8.47 -4.92 1.27
N ILE A 57 -7.71 -5.99 1.48
CA ILE A 57 -6.48 -6.24 0.74
C ILE A 57 -6.58 -7.62 0.13
N GLY A 58 -6.32 -7.70 -1.16
CA GLY A 58 -6.40 -8.97 -1.86
C GLY A 58 -5.69 -8.92 -3.19
N PRO A 59 -5.86 -9.97 -4.01
CA PRO A 59 -5.26 -10.00 -5.33
C PRO A 59 -5.84 -8.91 -6.22
N MET A 60 -5.05 -8.50 -7.19
CA MET A 60 -5.48 -7.48 -8.15
C MET A 60 -6.68 -7.99 -8.93
N GLY A 61 -7.76 -7.21 -8.91
CA GLY A 61 -8.98 -7.52 -9.64
C GLY A 61 -9.10 -6.73 -10.92
N GLU A 62 -10.21 -6.95 -11.63
CA GLU A 62 -10.52 -6.29 -12.88
C GLU A 62 -11.49 -5.18 -12.63
N GLY A 63 -11.43 -4.24 -12.14
CA GLY A 63 -12.36 -3.14 -11.94
C GLY A 63 -11.71 -1.81 -12.21
N LEU A 64 -12.46 -0.76 -12.02
CA LEU A 64 -11.93 0.57 -12.05
C LEU A 64 -11.03 0.77 -10.84
N ARG A 65 -9.95 1.47 -11.04
CA ARG A 65 -9.01 1.78 -9.98
C ARG A 65 -8.75 3.29 -9.98
N ASP A 66 -8.63 3.83 -8.79
CA ASP A 66 -8.42 5.26 -8.62
C ASP A 66 -6.94 5.62 -8.69
N CYS A 67 -6.09 4.64 -8.44
CA CYS A 67 -4.66 4.87 -8.39
C CYS A 67 -3.90 3.56 -8.60
N GLU A 68 -2.74 3.64 -9.25
CA GLU A 68 -1.80 2.52 -9.33
C GLU A 68 -0.42 2.98 -8.91
N VAL A 69 0.28 2.14 -8.18
CA VAL A 69 1.60 2.44 -7.63
C VAL A 69 2.59 1.35 -8.07
N TRP A 70 3.74 1.76 -8.59
CA TRP A 70 4.84 0.87 -8.95
C TRP A 70 6.08 1.24 -8.16
N CYS A 71 6.70 0.26 -7.53
CA CYS A 71 7.96 0.46 -6.82
C CYS A 71 8.68 -0.88 -6.67
N SER A 72 9.94 -0.82 -6.25
CA SER A 72 10.68 -2.04 -5.92
C SER A 72 10.32 -2.52 -4.51
N ALA A 73 10.58 -3.80 -4.25
CA ALA A 73 10.38 -4.35 -2.91
C ALA A 73 11.23 -3.61 -1.87
N ALA A 74 12.45 -3.27 -2.23
CA ALA A 74 13.34 -2.53 -1.32
C ALA A 74 12.78 -1.16 -0.97
N ASP A 75 12.28 -0.42 -1.97
CA ASP A 75 11.69 0.89 -1.73
C ASP A 75 10.40 0.79 -0.95
N PHE A 76 9.57 -0.19 -1.28
CA PHE A 76 8.33 -0.41 -0.53
C PHE A 76 8.62 -0.66 0.95
N MET A 77 9.54 -1.56 1.25
CA MET A 77 9.88 -1.88 2.64
C MET A 77 10.54 -0.69 3.36
N GLY A 78 11.37 0.06 2.65
CA GLY A 78 11.99 1.26 3.21
C GLY A 78 10.96 2.31 3.60
N ILE A 79 9.96 2.52 2.76
CA ILE A 79 8.88 3.45 3.04
C ILE A 79 8.02 2.94 4.20
N LEU A 80 7.69 1.66 4.18
CA LEU A 80 6.86 1.06 5.23
C LEU A 80 7.52 1.19 6.60
N ARG A 81 8.84 0.98 6.67
CA ARG A 81 9.60 1.05 7.91
C ARG A 81 9.97 2.47 8.33
N GLY A 82 9.67 3.45 7.50
CA GLY A 82 10.01 4.84 7.80
C GLY A 82 11.44 5.23 7.47
N ASN A 83 12.19 4.36 6.80
CA ASN A 83 13.59 4.65 6.41
C ASN A 83 13.69 5.44 5.11
N VAL A 84 12.64 5.42 4.30
CA VAL A 84 12.57 6.13 3.04
C VAL A 84 11.34 7.03 3.06
N ASN A 85 11.54 8.30 2.71
CA ASN A 85 10.44 9.24 2.64
C ASN A 85 9.67 9.02 1.34
N ALA A 86 8.37 8.73 1.44
CA ALA A 86 7.54 8.39 0.29
C ALA A 86 7.48 9.51 -0.74
N ARG A 87 7.35 10.76 -0.29
CA ARG A 87 7.28 11.89 -1.22
C ARG A 87 8.58 12.09 -1.97
N ARG A 88 9.71 11.94 -1.29
CA ARG A 88 11.02 12.05 -1.95
C ARG A 88 11.22 10.93 -2.95
N ALA A 89 10.84 9.72 -2.60
CA ALA A 89 10.93 8.59 -3.51
C ALA A 89 10.10 8.84 -4.77
N PHE A 90 8.90 9.36 -4.62
CA PHE A 90 8.06 9.73 -5.74
C PHE A 90 8.69 10.81 -6.62
N LEU A 91 9.19 11.87 -5.99
CA LEU A 91 9.80 12.98 -6.72
C LEU A 91 11.08 12.58 -7.44
N ARG A 92 11.78 11.58 -6.96
CA ARG A 92 13.00 11.06 -7.58
C ARG A 92 12.75 9.96 -8.61
N GLY A 93 11.50 9.61 -8.83
CA GLY A 93 11.15 8.58 -9.80
C GLY A 93 11.36 7.15 -9.31
N ARG A 94 11.61 6.95 -8.03
CA ARG A 94 11.74 5.60 -7.45
C ARG A 94 10.39 4.94 -7.20
N VAL A 95 9.36 5.74 -7.04
CA VAL A 95 7.98 5.28 -6.94
C VAL A 95 7.19 5.98 -8.04
N ARG A 96 6.52 5.19 -8.86
CA ARG A 96 5.67 5.73 -9.91
C ARG A 96 4.22 5.63 -9.46
N VAL A 97 3.46 6.69 -9.65
CA VAL A 97 2.04 6.73 -9.30
C VAL A 97 1.25 7.22 -10.49
N GLU A 98 0.22 6.48 -10.86
CA GLU A 98 -0.75 6.93 -11.87
C GLU A 98 -2.11 7.04 -11.20
N GLY A 99 -2.82 8.12 -11.48
CA GLY A 99 -4.11 8.40 -10.90
C GLY A 99 -3.99 9.37 -9.73
N ASP A 100 -4.74 9.13 -8.68
CA ASP A 100 -4.81 10.05 -7.55
C ASP A 100 -3.63 9.91 -6.60
N VAL A 101 -2.63 10.79 -6.77
CA VAL A 101 -1.42 10.79 -5.94
C VAL A 101 -1.74 11.07 -4.47
N GLY A 102 -2.69 11.95 -4.21
CA GLY A 102 -3.11 12.24 -2.83
C GLY A 102 -3.66 11.01 -2.12
N LEU A 103 -4.42 10.21 -2.84
CA LEU A 103 -4.95 8.96 -2.32
C LEU A 103 -3.82 7.98 -1.99
N ALA A 104 -2.83 7.87 -2.87
CA ALA A 104 -1.68 6.99 -2.64
C ALA A 104 -0.91 7.40 -1.39
N LEU A 105 -0.73 8.70 -1.16
CA LEU A 105 -0.03 9.20 0.02
C LEU A 105 -0.81 8.95 1.31
N ARG A 106 -2.13 9.10 1.26
CA ARG A 106 -2.97 8.79 2.41
C ARG A 106 -2.92 7.31 2.76
N LEU A 107 -3.01 6.48 1.73
CA LEU A 107 -2.96 5.03 1.93
C LEU A 107 -1.60 4.60 2.48
N GLN A 108 -0.52 5.21 2.02
CA GLN A 108 0.81 4.92 2.55
C GLN A 108 0.86 5.16 4.06
N GLY A 109 0.26 6.25 4.52
CA GLY A 109 0.19 6.54 5.95
C GLY A 109 -0.60 5.49 6.72
N VAL A 110 -1.72 5.04 6.16
CA VAL A 110 -2.54 3.99 6.78
C VAL A 110 -1.76 2.68 6.86
N LEU A 111 -1.10 2.29 5.76
CA LEU A 111 -0.33 1.05 5.73
C LEU A 111 0.84 1.08 6.72
N ALA A 112 1.46 2.23 6.89
CA ALA A 112 2.57 2.37 7.83
C ALA A 112 2.14 2.10 9.28
N GLU A 113 0.90 2.33 9.61
CA GLU A 113 0.38 2.03 10.95
C GLU A 113 0.27 0.52 11.19
N ALA A 114 0.23 -0.29 10.15
CA ALA A 114 0.08 -1.74 10.26
C ALA A 114 1.39 -2.50 10.35
N ARG A 115 2.49 -1.81 10.23
CA ARG A 115 3.79 -2.47 10.25
C ARG A 115 4.15 -3.09 11.61
#